data_3eb3a39968ab29396efd2b16d5a8d2d3
#
_entry.id   3eb3a39968ab29396efd2b16d5a8d2d3
#
_cell.length_a   1.000
_cell.length_b   1.000
_cell.length_c   1.000
_cell.angle_alpha   90.00
_cell.angle_beta   90.00
_cell.angle_gamma   90.00
#
_symmetry.space_group_name_H-M   'P 1'
#
loop_
_entity.id
_entity.type
_entity.pdbx_description
1 polymer ?
#
loop_
_entity_poly.entity_id
_entity_poly.type
_entity_poly.pdbx_seq_one_letter_code
_entity_poly.pdbx_strand_id
1 'polypeptide(L)'
;MQNLLYFLLAAVFADIREEEYTGSVGQKKPRVDLEIPSLKLVIEIKFWHRRDRPQKIIGEIAEDTSLYLAQGSPHEQMIAFIWDDSRRTEEHDLLESGIKNLNGIFDVVIVSRPGRMADNTSVINEEDNE
;
A
#
# COMPACT_ATOMS: atom_id res chain seq x y z
N MET A 1 3.53 -8.22 6.00
CA MET A 1 3.08 -8.07 4.60
C MET A 1 4.22 -7.66 3.67
N GLN A 2 4.95 -6.61 4.00
CA GLN A 2 6.06 -6.13 3.17
C GLN A 2 7.11 -7.21 2.90
N ASN A 3 7.51 -7.97 3.91
CA ASN A 3 8.50 -9.03 3.75
C ASN A 3 8.03 -10.14 2.80
N LEU A 4 6.78 -10.54 2.92
CA LEU A 4 6.21 -11.57 2.04
C LEU A 4 6.18 -11.06 0.59
N LEU A 5 5.70 -9.85 0.39
CA LEU A 5 5.65 -9.25 -0.94
C LEU A 5 7.05 -9.10 -1.54
N TYR A 6 8.02 -8.68 -0.73
CA TYR A 6 9.41 -8.60 -1.15
C TYR A 6 9.93 -9.94 -1.67
N PHE A 7 9.73 -11.02 -0.91
CA PHE A 7 10.20 -12.35 -1.31
C PHE A 7 9.55 -12.83 -2.61
N LEU A 8 8.25 -12.60 -2.76
CA LEU A 8 7.53 -13.00 -3.97
C LEU A 8 8.04 -12.24 -5.19
N LEU A 9 8.25 -10.94 -5.06
CA LEU A 9 8.72 -10.11 -6.17
C LEU A 9 10.21 -10.31 -6.45
N ALA A 10 11.01 -10.63 -5.46
CA ALA A 10 12.43 -10.89 -5.65
C ALA A 10 12.70 -12.11 -6.54
N ALA A 11 11.75 -13.03 -6.61
CA ALA A 11 11.84 -14.16 -7.53
C ALA A 11 11.74 -13.74 -9.01
N VAL A 12 11.15 -12.58 -9.28
CA VAL A 12 10.92 -12.08 -10.65
C VAL A 12 11.84 -10.90 -10.98
N PHE A 13 12.03 -9.99 -10.03
CA PHE A 13 12.79 -8.76 -10.21
C PHE A 13 14.07 -8.81 -9.38
N ALA A 14 15.20 -9.02 -10.04
CA ALA A 14 16.49 -9.15 -9.35
C ALA A 14 16.93 -7.86 -8.64
N ASP A 15 16.46 -6.71 -9.12
CA ASP A 15 16.84 -5.41 -8.59
C ASP A 15 15.86 -4.82 -7.57
N ILE A 16 14.85 -5.61 -7.14
CA ILE A 16 13.94 -5.15 -6.09
C ILE A 16 14.70 -4.87 -4.81
N ARG A 17 14.35 -3.80 -4.12
CA ARG A 17 14.96 -3.48 -2.83
C ARG A 17 13.90 -2.89 -1.90
N GLU A 18 14.15 -3.09 -0.62
CA GLU A 18 13.33 -2.51 0.41
C GLU A 18 13.66 -1.04 0.59
N GLU A 19 12.75 -0.36 1.25
CA GLU A 19 12.89 1.04 1.57
C GLU A 19 14.25 1.36 2.19
N GLU A 20 14.95 2.31 1.59
CA GLU A 20 16.13 2.90 2.18
C GLU A 20 15.77 4.28 2.74
N TYR A 21 16.18 4.49 3.97
CA TYR A 21 16.04 5.78 4.61
C TYR A 21 17.04 6.75 4.01
N THR A 22 16.59 7.61 3.10
CA THR A 22 17.44 8.66 2.55
C THR A 22 17.33 9.88 3.46
N GLY A 23 18.22 9.96 4.47
CA GLY A 23 18.15 10.95 5.51
C GLY A 23 18.59 12.35 5.12
N SER A 24 17.72 13.37 5.19
CA SER A 24 18.11 14.70 5.60
C SER A 24 17.39 15.04 6.88
N VAL A 25 18.17 15.44 7.85
CA VAL A 25 17.71 15.72 9.20
C VAL A 25 16.68 16.85 9.17
N GLY A 26 15.53 16.64 9.82
CA GLY A 26 14.55 17.70 10.05
C GLY A 26 13.46 17.85 9.01
N GLN A 27 13.43 17.05 7.94
CA GLN A 27 12.34 17.07 6.97
C GLN A 27 11.60 15.74 6.97
N LYS A 28 10.26 15.81 6.87
CA LYS A 28 9.44 14.64 6.68
C LYS A 28 9.83 14.00 5.37
N LYS A 29 10.38 12.79 5.43
CA LYS A 29 10.81 12.08 4.25
C LYS A 29 9.80 11.05 3.84
N PRO A 30 9.52 10.98 2.54
CA PRO A 30 8.72 9.90 2.03
C PRO A 30 9.48 8.58 2.23
N ARG A 31 8.77 7.57 2.73
CA ARG A 31 9.27 6.22 2.88
C ARG A 31 8.68 5.38 1.77
N VAL A 32 9.56 4.83 0.93
CA VAL A 32 9.18 3.89 -0.12
C VAL A 32 9.23 2.51 0.47
N ASP A 33 8.12 1.78 0.47
CA ASP A 33 8.08 0.44 1.05
C ASP A 33 8.91 -0.56 0.23
N LEU A 34 8.72 -0.57 -1.09
CA LEU A 34 9.52 -1.35 -2.02
C LEU A 34 9.79 -0.54 -3.26
N GLU A 35 10.92 -0.80 -3.91
CA GLU A 35 11.22 -0.17 -5.20
C GLU A 35 11.86 -1.15 -6.16
N ILE A 36 11.58 -0.96 -7.43
CA ILE A 36 12.20 -1.71 -8.54
C ILE A 36 12.85 -0.67 -9.44
N PRO A 37 14.15 -0.38 -9.23
CA PRO A 37 14.83 0.69 -9.94
C PRO A 37 14.82 0.56 -11.47
N SER A 38 14.96 -0.66 -11.97
CA SER A 38 14.95 -0.92 -13.42
C SER A 38 13.65 -0.48 -14.09
N LEU A 39 12.55 -0.46 -13.36
CA LEU A 39 11.23 -0.05 -13.84
C LEU A 39 10.87 1.38 -13.42
N LYS A 40 11.74 2.03 -12.66
CA LYS A 40 11.47 3.34 -12.04
C LYS A 40 10.16 3.34 -11.27
N LEU A 41 9.91 2.22 -10.57
CA LEU A 41 8.65 1.90 -9.91
C LEU A 41 8.84 1.87 -8.40
N VAL A 42 7.89 2.45 -7.69
CA VAL A 42 7.75 2.27 -6.26
C VAL A 42 6.46 1.51 -5.97
N ILE A 43 6.48 0.70 -4.93
CA ILE A 43 5.31 -0.02 -4.45
C ILE A 43 5.03 0.49 -3.04
N GLU A 44 3.94 1.20 -2.90
CA GLU A 44 3.50 1.73 -1.61
C GLU A 44 2.54 0.74 -0.98
N ILE A 45 2.84 0.30 0.25
CA ILE A 45 2.02 -0.66 0.98
C ILE A 45 1.26 0.10 2.05
N LYS A 46 -0.08 0.00 2.02
CA LYS A 46 -0.95 0.64 3.00
C LYS A 46 -1.84 -0.40 3.67
N PHE A 47 -1.99 -0.26 4.97
CA PHE A 47 -3.00 -0.98 5.72
C PHE A 47 -4.25 -0.13 5.80
N TRP A 48 -5.34 -0.67 5.34
CA TRP A 48 -6.65 -0.03 5.41
C TRP A 48 -7.39 -0.55 6.63
N HIS A 49 -7.32 0.23 7.69
CA HIS A 49 -7.94 -0.13 8.96
C HIS A 49 -9.45 0.13 8.92
N ARG A 50 -10.18 -0.59 9.76
CA ARG A 50 -11.64 -0.53 9.83
C ARG A 50 -12.19 0.89 9.98
N ARG A 51 -11.51 1.73 10.77
CA ARG A 51 -11.92 3.11 11.04
C ARG A 51 -11.62 4.10 9.92
N ASP A 52 -10.79 3.69 8.97
CA ASP A 52 -10.34 4.58 7.90
C ASP A 52 -11.35 4.63 6.76
N ARG A 53 -11.73 5.83 6.37
CA ARG A 53 -12.57 6.00 5.19
C ARG A 53 -11.72 5.87 3.92
N PRO A 54 -12.30 5.44 2.78
CA PRO A 54 -11.55 5.37 1.53
C PRO A 54 -10.88 6.69 1.16
N GLN A 55 -11.52 7.82 1.41
CA GLN A 55 -10.97 9.14 1.11
C GLN A 55 -9.67 9.43 1.85
N LYS A 56 -9.51 8.89 3.06
CA LYS A 56 -8.27 9.05 3.83
C LYS A 56 -7.11 8.33 3.12
N ILE A 57 -7.34 7.10 2.69
CA ILE A 57 -6.32 6.31 1.97
C ILE A 57 -5.97 6.98 0.64
N ILE A 58 -6.98 7.44 -0.11
CA ILE A 58 -6.77 8.15 -1.37
C ILE A 58 -5.91 9.40 -1.15
N GLY A 59 -6.21 10.17 -0.10
CA GLY A 59 -5.46 11.37 0.25
C GLY A 59 -4.01 11.08 0.62
N GLU A 60 -3.77 10.03 1.39
CA GLU A 60 -2.41 9.60 1.75
C GLU A 60 -1.61 9.17 0.53
N ILE A 61 -2.21 8.40 -0.36
CA ILE A 61 -1.57 7.97 -1.61
C ILE A 61 -1.28 9.19 -2.51
N ALA A 62 -2.21 10.14 -2.58
CA ALA A 62 -2.00 11.37 -3.34
C ALA A 62 -0.80 12.17 -2.83
N GLU A 63 -0.67 12.29 -1.51
CA GLU A 63 0.49 12.93 -0.89
C GLU A 63 1.78 12.17 -1.22
N ASP A 64 1.75 10.85 -1.11
CA ASP A 64 2.91 10.00 -1.39
C ASP A 64 3.34 10.10 -2.85
N THR A 65 2.42 10.10 -3.81
CA THR A 65 2.77 10.27 -5.22
C THR A 65 3.44 11.61 -5.48
N SER A 66 2.96 12.67 -4.85
CA SER A 66 3.56 14.00 -4.96
C SER A 66 5.00 14.04 -4.47
N LEU A 67 5.30 13.29 -3.42
CA LEU A 67 6.63 13.25 -2.83
C LEU A 67 7.57 12.31 -3.58
N TYR A 68 7.13 11.10 -3.90
CA TYR A 68 7.99 10.08 -4.53
C TYR A 68 8.22 10.32 -6.01
N LEU A 69 7.25 10.91 -6.70
CA LEU A 69 7.27 11.08 -8.15
C LEU A 69 7.55 12.54 -8.55
N ALA A 70 8.04 13.34 -7.62
CA ALA A 70 8.41 14.73 -7.89
C ALA A 70 9.48 14.82 -8.98
N GLN A 71 9.52 15.95 -9.66
CA GLN A 71 10.51 16.19 -10.70
C GLN A 71 11.93 16.00 -10.16
N GLY A 72 12.73 15.23 -10.89
CA GLY A 72 14.09 14.89 -10.47
C GLY A 72 14.18 13.61 -9.65
N SER A 73 13.05 13.00 -9.28
CA SER A 73 13.04 11.72 -8.62
C SER A 73 13.46 10.59 -9.55
N PRO A 74 14.13 9.55 -9.03
CA PRO A 74 14.42 8.34 -9.83
C PRO A 74 13.19 7.50 -10.12
N HIS A 75 12.04 7.82 -9.53
CA HIS A 75 10.80 7.07 -9.69
C HIS A 75 9.85 7.80 -10.62
N GLU A 76 9.18 7.06 -11.48
CA GLU A 76 8.22 7.61 -12.45
C GLU A 76 6.79 7.09 -12.23
N GLN A 77 6.65 5.92 -11.58
CA GLN A 77 5.38 5.25 -11.40
C GLN A 77 5.27 4.65 -10.01
N MET A 78 4.02 4.51 -9.55
CA MET A 78 3.70 3.89 -8.28
C MET A 78 2.62 2.83 -8.46
N ILE A 79 2.78 1.71 -7.77
CA ILE A 79 1.71 0.75 -7.52
C ILE A 79 1.28 0.92 -6.07
N ALA A 80 -0.01 1.11 -5.85
CA ALA A 80 -0.58 1.13 -4.51
C ALA A 80 -1.05 -0.28 -4.16
N PHE A 81 -0.47 -0.86 -3.12
CA PHE A 81 -0.85 -2.16 -2.60
C PHE A 81 -1.56 -1.96 -1.26
N ILE A 82 -2.85 -2.26 -1.22
CA ILE A 82 -3.71 -1.99 -0.08
C ILE A 82 -4.13 -3.31 0.58
N TRP A 83 -3.84 -3.44 1.86
CA TRP A 83 -4.34 -4.55 2.67
C TRP A 83 -5.63 -4.10 3.37
N ASP A 84 -6.75 -4.68 2.96
CA ASP A 84 -8.06 -4.40 3.57
C ASP A 84 -8.27 -5.31 4.77
N ASP A 85 -7.98 -4.80 5.95
CA ASP A 85 -8.06 -5.56 7.20
C ASP A 85 -9.49 -5.86 7.63
N SER A 86 -10.46 -5.13 7.10
CA SER A 86 -11.88 -5.23 7.47
C SER A 86 -12.75 -5.92 6.42
N ARG A 87 -12.16 -6.38 5.33
CA ARG A 87 -12.87 -7.05 4.24
C ARG A 87 -14.04 -6.23 3.67
N ARG A 88 -13.76 -4.96 3.39
CA ARG A 88 -14.75 -4.02 2.84
C ARG A 88 -14.82 -4.11 1.32
N THR A 89 -15.18 -5.28 0.80
CA THR A 89 -15.20 -5.53 -0.64
C THR A 89 -16.13 -4.58 -1.39
N GLU A 90 -17.21 -4.14 -0.75
CA GLU A 90 -18.16 -3.19 -1.32
C GLU A 90 -17.56 -1.79 -1.55
N GLU A 91 -16.47 -1.47 -0.88
CA GLU A 91 -15.80 -0.18 -1.03
C GLU A 91 -14.55 -0.24 -1.91
N HIS A 92 -14.18 -1.43 -2.39
CA HIS A 92 -12.97 -1.61 -3.21
C HIS A 92 -13.01 -0.80 -4.49
N ASP A 93 -14.15 -0.79 -5.20
CA ASP A 93 -14.27 -0.05 -6.46
C ASP A 93 -14.11 1.45 -6.26
N LEU A 94 -14.65 1.99 -5.18
CA LEU A 94 -14.50 3.39 -4.83
C LEU A 94 -13.05 3.75 -4.56
N LEU A 95 -12.39 2.93 -3.75
CA LEU A 95 -10.99 3.14 -3.41
C LEU A 95 -10.10 3.01 -4.64
N GLU A 96 -10.27 1.96 -5.41
CA GLU A 96 -9.49 1.71 -6.63
C GLU A 96 -9.63 2.85 -7.63
N SER A 97 -10.87 3.28 -7.91
CA SER A 97 -11.13 4.37 -8.84
C SER A 97 -10.51 5.68 -8.37
N GLY A 98 -10.62 5.97 -7.09
CA GLY A 98 -10.04 7.19 -6.51
C GLY A 98 -8.53 7.23 -6.63
N ILE A 99 -7.86 6.10 -6.38
CA ILE A 99 -6.41 6.03 -6.48
C ILE A 99 -5.96 6.05 -7.95
N LYS A 100 -6.63 5.31 -8.83
CA LYS A 100 -6.28 5.26 -10.26
C LYS A 100 -6.38 6.61 -10.97
N ASN A 101 -7.20 7.51 -10.46
CA ASN A 101 -7.30 8.87 -11.01
C ASN A 101 -6.11 9.77 -10.65
N LEU A 102 -5.26 9.34 -9.74
CA LEU A 102 -4.07 10.11 -9.37
C LEU A 102 -2.96 9.95 -10.42
N ASN A 103 -2.26 11.05 -10.68
CA ASN A 103 -1.13 11.03 -11.61
C ASN A 103 0.00 10.15 -11.08
N GLY A 104 0.57 9.33 -11.96
CA GLY A 104 1.71 8.49 -11.61
C GLY A 104 1.36 7.12 -11.07
N ILE A 105 0.09 6.84 -10.85
CA ILE A 105 -0.35 5.50 -10.43
C ILE A 105 -0.39 4.59 -11.66
N PHE A 106 0.42 3.54 -11.61
CA PHE A 106 0.44 2.50 -12.63
C PHE A 106 -0.67 1.49 -12.42
N ASP A 107 -0.87 1.06 -11.17
CA ASP A 107 -1.93 0.12 -10.83
C ASP A 107 -2.24 0.17 -9.33
N VAL A 108 -3.38 -0.40 -8.98
CA VAL A 108 -3.85 -0.53 -7.59
C VAL A 108 -4.20 -1.99 -7.35
N VAL A 109 -3.66 -2.55 -6.29
CA VAL A 109 -3.96 -3.92 -5.86
C VAL A 109 -4.55 -3.85 -4.46
N ILE A 110 -5.78 -4.34 -4.31
CA ILE A 110 -6.45 -4.37 -3.01
C ILE A 110 -6.67 -5.82 -2.63
N VAL A 111 -6.11 -6.22 -1.50
CA VAL A 111 -6.21 -7.58 -0.98
C VAL A 111 -6.98 -7.55 0.32
N SER A 112 -8.08 -8.28 0.37
CA SER A 112 -8.85 -8.45 1.59
C SER A 112 -8.17 -9.46 2.52
N ARG A 113 -8.25 -9.18 3.80
CA ARG A 113 -7.83 -10.12 4.83
C ARG A 113 -8.50 -11.49 4.59
N PRO A 114 -7.75 -12.60 4.63
CA PRO A 114 -8.34 -13.92 4.45
C PRO A 114 -9.45 -14.21 5.46
N GLY A 115 -10.53 -14.84 4.99
CA GLY A 115 -11.70 -15.16 5.81
C GLY A 115 -11.37 -15.96 7.05
N ARG A 116 -10.40 -16.87 6.96
CA ARG A 116 -9.93 -17.69 8.07
C ARG A 116 -9.39 -16.88 9.24
N MET A 117 -8.71 -15.77 8.96
CA MET A 117 -8.20 -14.87 10.00
C MET A 117 -9.34 -14.07 10.63
N ALA A 118 -10.34 -13.69 9.84
CA ALA A 118 -11.52 -12.99 10.32
C ALA A 118 -12.38 -13.90 11.21
N ASP A 119 -12.54 -15.17 10.84
CA ASP A 119 -13.33 -16.13 11.56
C ASP A 119 -12.80 -16.35 12.99
N ASN A 120 -11.49 -16.43 13.15
CA ASN A 120 -10.89 -16.55 14.46
C ASN A 120 -11.23 -15.37 15.38
N THR A 121 -11.26 -14.17 14.82
CA THR A 121 -11.62 -12.96 15.56
C THR A 121 -13.11 -12.97 15.94
N SER A 122 -13.95 -13.42 15.03
CA SER A 122 -15.40 -13.54 15.26
C SER A 122 -15.73 -14.51 16.36
N VAL A 123 -15.08 -15.68 16.38
CA VAL A 123 -15.27 -16.70 17.42
C VAL A 123 -14.93 -16.16 18.81
N ILE A 124 -13.83 -15.43 18.92
CA ILE A 124 -13.44 -14.81 20.19
C ILE A 124 -14.50 -13.82 20.67
N ASN A 125 -15.05 -13.03 19.76
CA ASN A 125 -16.08 -12.04 20.11
C ASN A 125 -17.39 -12.70 20.54
N GLU A 126 -17.75 -13.83 19.96
CA GLU A 126 -18.95 -14.58 20.33
C GLU A 126 -18.81 -15.18 21.72
N GLU A 127 -17.66 -15.70 22.06
CA GLU A 127 -17.39 -16.25 23.39
C GLU A 127 -17.45 -15.15 24.48
N ASP A 128 -17.00 -13.96 24.17
CA ASP A 128 -17.03 -12.85 25.11
C ASP A 128 -18.44 -12.31 25.34
N ASN A 129 -19.37 -12.58 24.44
CA ASN A 129 -20.76 -12.12 24.52
C ASN A 129 -21.70 -13.13 25.15
N GLU A 130 -21.28 -14.34 25.41
CA GLU A 130 -22.04 -15.34 26.12
C GLU A 130 -21.73 -15.36 27.62
#